data_3518c5d84cc98a6e84443d6c1d060d72
#
_entry.id   3518c5d84cc98a6e84443d6c1d060d72
#
_cell.length_a   1.000
_cell.length_b   1.000
_cell.length_c   1.000
_cell.angle_alpha   90.00
_cell.angle_beta   90.00
_cell.angle_gamma   90.00
#
_symmetry.space_group_name_H-M   'P 1'
#
loop_
_entity.id
_entity.type
_entity.pdbx_description
1 polymer ?
#
loop_
_entity_poly.entity_id
_entity_poly.type
_entity_poly.pdbx_seq_one_letter_code
_entity_poly.pdbx_strand_id
1 'polypeptide(L)'
;ICYDGDAVFDVTTVNTAVSAGGQWRYDVTIVYPEDLSGTYGAAGTTVTVPNVTTTGAGAFTDDLTNIGNVVRTVQYTFTPHILPGDAGAECQNGVAVVKTIEIDPRPRIAVTNDAVICYDGDAVFDVTTVNTAVSAGGQWRYDVTETETAKVTSKVGSPGANVKIP
;
A
#
# COMPACT_ATOMS: atom_id res chain seq x y z
N ILE A 1 1.52 1.78 -4.66
CA ILE A 1 1.73 2.22 -3.25
C ILE A 1 2.63 1.19 -2.57
N CYS A 2 3.45 1.59 -1.57
CA CYS A 2 4.21 0.67 -0.72
C CYS A 2 3.28 -0.20 0.14
N TYR A 3 3.81 -1.29 0.70
CA TYR A 3 3.08 -2.31 1.45
C TYR A 3 2.21 -1.80 2.61
N ASP A 4 2.48 -0.61 3.11
CA ASP A 4 1.83 0.07 4.24
C ASP A 4 1.66 1.54 3.84
N GLY A 5 0.58 1.85 3.15
CA GLY A 5 0.39 3.17 2.58
C GLY A 5 -1.05 3.51 2.25
N ASP A 6 -1.35 4.80 2.25
CA ASP A 6 -2.68 5.33 2.05
C ASP A 6 -3.10 5.36 0.58
N ALA A 7 -4.28 4.82 0.29
CA ALA A 7 -5.03 5.13 -0.91
C ALA A 7 -5.87 6.39 -0.68
N VAL A 8 -5.55 7.47 -1.38
CA VAL A 8 -6.25 8.76 -1.23
C VAL A 8 -7.03 9.08 -2.50
N PHE A 9 -8.31 9.39 -2.35
CA PHE A 9 -9.21 9.73 -3.44
C PHE A 9 -9.84 11.09 -3.23
N ASP A 10 -9.64 11.98 -4.18
CA ASP A 10 -10.39 13.23 -4.28
C ASP A 10 -11.68 12.96 -5.04
N VAL A 11 -12.81 13.00 -4.33
CA VAL A 11 -14.13 12.77 -4.93
C VAL A 11 -14.85 14.07 -5.11
N THR A 12 -15.10 14.42 -6.36
CA THR A 12 -15.83 15.64 -6.73
C THR A 12 -17.06 15.31 -7.55
N THR A 13 -18.11 16.09 -7.40
CA THR A 13 -19.29 15.98 -8.26
C THR A 13 -19.06 16.71 -9.59
N VAL A 14 -19.48 16.09 -10.68
CA VAL A 14 -19.53 16.75 -12.01
C VAL A 14 -20.84 17.51 -12.25
N ASN A 15 -21.84 17.32 -11.40
CA ASN A 15 -23.09 18.03 -11.44
C ASN A 15 -23.00 19.33 -10.64
N THR A 16 -23.59 20.41 -11.12
CA THR A 16 -23.37 21.73 -10.59
C THR A 16 -24.32 22.13 -9.44
N ALA A 17 -25.44 21.45 -9.27
CA ALA A 17 -26.41 21.77 -8.23
C ALA A 17 -27.26 20.59 -7.77
N VAL A 18 -27.72 20.66 -6.54
CA VAL A 18 -28.78 19.84 -5.95
C VAL A 18 -29.90 20.78 -5.48
N SER A 19 -31.07 20.26 -5.14
CA SER A 19 -32.16 21.03 -4.54
C SER A 19 -31.68 21.75 -3.27
N ALA A 20 -32.35 22.85 -2.91
CA ALA A 20 -32.00 23.64 -1.72
C ALA A 20 -31.97 22.72 -0.47
N GLY A 21 -30.86 22.76 0.25
CA GLY A 21 -30.62 21.88 1.41
C GLY A 21 -30.21 20.43 1.07
N GLY A 22 -30.16 20.04 -0.19
CA GLY A 22 -29.71 18.73 -0.62
C GLY A 22 -28.22 18.56 -0.49
N GLN A 23 -27.78 17.30 -0.44
CA GLN A 23 -26.37 16.91 -0.30
C GLN A 23 -25.97 15.88 -1.33
N TRP A 24 -24.77 16.03 -1.90
CA TRP A 24 -24.10 14.99 -2.63
C TRP A 24 -23.48 13.98 -1.67
N ARG A 25 -23.74 12.72 -1.91
CA ARG A 25 -23.16 11.59 -1.18
C ARG A 25 -22.70 10.53 -2.14
N TYR A 26 -21.93 9.58 -1.66
CA TYR A 26 -21.58 8.38 -2.38
C TYR A 26 -21.35 7.22 -1.41
N ASP A 27 -21.61 6.01 -1.89
CA ASP A 27 -21.20 4.78 -1.23
C ASP A 27 -19.88 4.30 -1.86
N VAL A 28 -18.98 3.76 -1.05
CA VAL A 28 -17.75 3.15 -1.52
C VAL A 28 -17.79 1.67 -1.23
N THR A 29 -17.87 0.85 -2.28
CA THR A 29 -17.69 -0.59 -2.15
C THR A 29 -16.23 -0.93 -2.44
N ILE A 30 -15.57 -1.61 -1.50
CA ILE A 30 -14.16 -1.95 -1.54
C ILE A 30 -14.03 -3.46 -1.57
N VAL A 31 -13.27 -3.98 -2.53
CA VAL A 31 -12.93 -5.40 -2.62
C VAL A 31 -11.46 -5.57 -2.25
N TYR A 32 -11.23 -6.09 -1.03
CA TYR A 32 -9.89 -6.44 -0.56
C TYR A 32 -9.53 -7.85 -1.02
N PRO A 33 -8.40 -8.03 -1.73
CA PRO A 33 -7.89 -9.36 -2.05
C PRO A 33 -7.34 -10.07 -0.79
N GLU A 34 -7.04 -11.36 -0.92
CA GLU A 34 -6.30 -12.09 0.11
C GLU A 34 -4.95 -11.41 0.39
N ASP A 35 -4.48 -11.49 1.62
CA ASP A 35 -3.24 -10.88 2.13
C ASP A 35 -3.21 -9.34 2.13
N LEU A 36 -4.31 -8.66 1.79
CA LEU A 36 -4.38 -7.21 1.84
C LEU A 36 -5.60 -6.76 2.66
N SER A 37 -5.35 -5.98 3.69
CA SER A 37 -6.37 -5.33 4.53
C SER A 37 -6.30 -3.82 4.41
N GLY A 38 -7.37 -3.15 4.80
CA GLY A 38 -7.42 -1.69 4.88
C GLY A 38 -8.20 -1.21 6.10
N THR A 39 -8.35 0.10 6.23
CA THR A 39 -9.08 0.76 7.32
C THR A 39 -10.50 0.20 7.49
N TYR A 40 -11.16 -0.16 6.39
CA TYR A 40 -12.58 -0.51 6.40
C TYR A 40 -12.84 -2.01 6.41
N GLY A 41 -11.84 -2.85 6.08
CA GLY A 41 -12.06 -4.28 5.98
C GLY A 41 -10.81 -5.15 6.09
N ALA A 42 -11.03 -6.42 6.44
CA ALA A 42 -10.00 -7.44 6.51
C ALA A 42 -9.66 -7.99 5.10
N ALA A 43 -8.51 -8.66 5.00
CA ALA A 43 -8.09 -9.37 3.80
C ALA A 43 -9.15 -10.39 3.33
N GLY A 44 -9.36 -10.45 2.02
CA GLY A 44 -10.34 -11.35 1.40
C GLY A 44 -11.81 -10.93 1.56
N THR A 45 -12.09 -9.70 2.01
CA THR A 45 -13.47 -9.22 2.25
C THR A 45 -13.92 -8.18 1.22
N THR A 46 -15.23 -8.07 1.08
CA THR A 46 -15.90 -6.96 0.39
C THR A 46 -16.69 -6.15 1.41
N VAL A 47 -16.46 -4.85 1.44
CA VAL A 47 -17.07 -3.93 2.40
C VAL A 47 -17.71 -2.75 1.66
N THR A 48 -18.81 -2.25 2.18
CA THR A 48 -19.41 -0.99 1.69
C THR A 48 -19.39 0.05 2.81
N VAL A 49 -18.78 1.20 2.54
CA VAL A 49 -18.80 2.41 3.39
C VAL A 49 -19.89 3.31 2.85
N PRO A 50 -21.03 3.44 3.56
CA PRO A 50 -22.17 4.19 3.05
C PRO A 50 -22.09 5.67 3.37
N ASN A 51 -22.79 6.47 2.58
CA ASN A 51 -23.10 7.88 2.88
C ASN A 51 -21.88 8.80 3.09
N VAL A 52 -20.79 8.54 2.37
CA VAL A 52 -19.63 9.44 2.39
C VAL A 52 -20.00 10.74 1.66
N THR A 53 -19.67 11.90 2.24
CA THR A 53 -19.97 13.20 1.64
C THR A 53 -18.83 13.67 0.73
N THR A 54 -19.19 14.38 -0.36
CA THR A 54 -18.18 15.03 -1.22
C THR A 54 -17.74 16.34 -0.59
N THR A 55 -16.65 16.32 0.17
CA THR A 55 -16.17 17.51 0.91
C THR A 55 -14.92 18.14 0.30
N GLY A 56 -14.45 17.65 -0.85
CA GLY A 56 -13.24 18.14 -1.49
C GLY A 56 -12.04 17.19 -1.33
N ALA A 57 -10.83 17.72 -1.48
CA ALA A 57 -9.58 16.94 -1.48
C ALA A 57 -9.44 16.05 -0.24
N GLY A 58 -9.03 14.79 -0.45
CA GLY A 58 -8.83 13.81 0.62
C GLY A 58 -10.14 13.34 1.27
N ALA A 59 -11.24 13.45 0.60
CA ALA A 59 -12.55 13.07 1.13
C ALA A 59 -12.69 11.58 1.46
N PHE A 60 -11.91 10.70 0.82
CA PHE A 60 -11.88 9.28 1.12
C PHE A 60 -10.44 8.77 1.17
N THR A 61 -10.07 8.18 2.30
CA THR A 61 -8.72 7.62 2.53
C THR A 61 -8.85 6.22 3.10
N ASP A 62 -8.06 5.29 2.59
CA ASP A 62 -7.97 3.91 3.08
C ASP A 62 -6.49 3.57 3.31
N ASP A 63 -6.14 3.27 4.55
CA ASP A 63 -4.79 2.84 4.96
C ASP A 63 -4.66 1.34 4.69
N LEU A 64 -3.79 0.99 3.74
CA LEU A 64 -3.68 -0.35 3.17
C LEU A 64 -2.42 -1.07 3.64
N THR A 65 -2.56 -2.33 4.04
CA THR A 65 -1.45 -3.20 4.43
C THR A 65 -1.44 -4.49 3.63
N ASN A 66 -0.38 -4.72 2.83
CA ASN A 66 -0.16 -5.96 2.09
C ASN A 66 0.85 -6.85 2.84
N ILE A 67 0.36 -7.91 3.51
CA ILE A 67 1.19 -8.87 4.24
C ILE A 67 1.68 -10.04 3.38
N GLY A 68 1.23 -10.11 2.13
CA GLY A 68 1.61 -11.15 1.17
C GLY A 68 3.01 -10.97 0.58
N ASN A 69 3.34 -11.83 -0.37
CA ASN A 69 4.63 -11.82 -1.09
C ASN A 69 4.50 -11.32 -2.53
N VAL A 70 3.30 -10.93 -2.95
CA VAL A 70 2.97 -10.49 -4.31
C VAL A 70 2.29 -9.14 -4.29
N VAL A 71 2.36 -8.43 -5.41
CA VAL A 71 1.55 -7.22 -5.63
C VAL A 71 0.07 -7.59 -5.55
N ARG A 72 -0.71 -6.76 -4.87
CA ARG A 72 -2.17 -6.91 -4.76
C ARG A 72 -2.86 -5.68 -5.31
N THR A 73 -4.05 -5.88 -5.86
CA THR A 73 -4.88 -4.80 -6.41
C THR A 73 -6.17 -4.72 -5.62
N VAL A 74 -6.44 -3.57 -5.02
CA VAL A 74 -7.73 -3.24 -4.40
C VAL A 74 -8.62 -2.55 -5.41
N GLN A 75 -9.89 -2.91 -5.43
CA GLN A 75 -10.89 -2.25 -6.25
C GLN A 75 -11.84 -1.44 -5.39
N TYR A 76 -12.05 -0.19 -5.77
CA TYR A 76 -12.99 0.75 -5.18
C TYR A 76 -14.08 1.08 -6.18
N THR A 77 -15.35 0.93 -5.79
CA THR A 77 -16.50 1.34 -6.58
C THR A 77 -17.23 2.46 -5.86
N PHE A 78 -17.18 3.66 -6.43
CA PHE A 78 -17.87 4.85 -5.91
C PHE A 78 -19.22 4.98 -6.57
N THR A 79 -20.30 4.84 -5.80
CA THR A 79 -21.69 4.96 -6.31
C THR A 79 -22.30 6.25 -5.79
N PRO A 80 -22.45 7.28 -6.61
CA PRO A 80 -22.98 8.56 -6.17
C PRO A 80 -24.50 8.53 -5.99
N HIS A 81 -24.99 9.29 -5.02
CA HIS A 81 -26.40 9.51 -4.77
C HIS A 81 -26.67 10.92 -4.21
N ILE A 82 -27.92 11.34 -4.22
CA ILE A 82 -28.36 12.65 -3.74
C ILE A 82 -29.35 12.46 -2.61
N LEU A 83 -29.07 13.08 -1.46
CA LEU A 83 -30.06 13.28 -0.41
C LEU A 83 -30.76 14.60 -0.70
N PRO A 84 -32.09 14.60 -1.01
CA PRO A 84 -32.85 15.82 -1.21
C PRO A 84 -32.98 16.65 0.07
N GLY A 85 -33.03 17.99 -0.05
CA GLY A 85 -33.14 18.89 1.10
C GLY A 85 -34.52 18.95 1.74
N ASP A 86 -35.53 18.42 1.08
CA ASP A 86 -36.96 18.47 1.49
C ASP A 86 -37.45 17.17 2.16
N ALA A 87 -36.54 16.35 2.66
CA ALA A 87 -36.80 15.01 3.23
C ALA A 87 -37.51 14.05 2.25
N GLY A 88 -37.41 14.29 0.95
CA GLY A 88 -37.82 13.35 -0.09
C GLY A 88 -36.95 12.05 -0.12
N ALA A 89 -37.40 11.08 -0.91
CA ALA A 89 -36.68 9.85 -1.10
C ALA A 89 -35.28 10.12 -1.75
N GLU A 90 -34.27 9.43 -1.26
CA GLU A 90 -32.90 9.53 -1.77
C GLU A 90 -32.81 9.04 -3.23
N CYS A 91 -32.10 9.79 -4.07
CA CYS A 91 -31.84 9.43 -5.46
C CYS A 91 -30.58 8.56 -5.52
N GLN A 92 -30.74 7.23 -5.60
CA GLN A 92 -29.64 6.25 -5.47
C GLN A 92 -29.06 5.73 -6.78
N ASN A 93 -29.57 6.14 -7.94
CA ASN A 93 -29.19 5.55 -9.22
C ASN A 93 -28.07 6.32 -9.95
N GLY A 94 -27.06 6.77 -9.23
CA GLY A 94 -25.90 7.41 -9.84
C GLY A 94 -25.02 6.45 -10.64
N VAL A 95 -24.28 6.99 -11.60
CA VAL A 95 -23.33 6.20 -12.40
C VAL A 95 -22.11 5.89 -11.54
N ALA A 96 -21.87 4.62 -11.28
CA ALA A 96 -20.73 4.19 -10.48
C ALA A 96 -19.39 4.42 -11.21
N VAL A 97 -18.36 4.78 -10.45
CA VAL A 97 -16.98 4.94 -10.90
C VAL A 97 -16.12 3.90 -10.22
N VAL A 98 -15.38 3.13 -11.01
CA VAL A 98 -14.45 2.10 -10.50
C VAL A 98 -13.02 2.63 -10.58
N LYS A 99 -12.27 2.45 -9.51
CA LYS A 99 -10.84 2.72 -9.40
C LYS A 99 -10.11 1.51 -8.82
N THR A 100 -8.88 1.32 -9.23
CA THR A 100 -8.00 0.26 -8.70
C THR A 100 -6.68 0.85 -8.23
N ILE A 101 -6.15 0.30 -7.14
CA ILE A 101 -4.84 0.66 -6.59
C ILE A 101 -4.01 -0.61 -6.47
N GLU A 102 -2.78 -0.56 -6.96
CA GLU A 102 -1.78 -1.62 -6.76
C GLU A 102 -0.93 -1.31 -5.53
N ILE A 103 -0.76 -2.30 -4.66
CA ILE A 103 0.03 -2.23 -3.44
C ILE A 103 1.15 -3.27 -3.49
N ASP A 104 2.39 -2.80 -3.42
CA ASP A 104 3.55 -3.65 -3.35
C ASP A 104 3.56 -4.48 -2.06
N PRO A 105 4.13 -5.70 -2.09
CA PRO A 105 4.30 -6.50 -0.89
C PRO A 105 5.36 -5.89 0.03
N ARG A 106 5.31 -6.24 1.31
CA ARG A 106 6.39 -5.91 2.26
C ARG A 106 7.70 -6.49 1.77
N PRO A 107 8.77 -5.69 1.59
CA PRO A 107 10.05 -6.20 1.12
C PRO A 107 10.63 -7.28 2.05
N ARG A 108 11.01 -8.42 1.47
CA ARG A 108 11.63 -9.54 2.17
C ARG A 108 12.78 -10.09 1.37
N ILE A 109 13.87 -10.40 2.05
CA ILE A 109 15.05 -11.06 1.47
C ILE A 109 15.37 -12.33 2.24
N ALA A 110 16.00 -13.29 1.56
CA ALA A 110 16.70 -14.41 2.17
C ALA A 110 18.19 -14.22 1.91
N VAL A 111 18.99 -14.50 2.93
CA VAL A 111 20.44 -14.40 2.85
C VAL A 111 21.03 -15.75 3.25
N THR A 112 21.89 -16.31 2.41
CA THR A 112 22.72 -17.45 2.73
C THR A 112 24.18 -17.02 2.71
N ASN A 113 25.01 -17.59 3.57
CA ASN A 113 26.42 -17.25 3.70
C ASN A 113 27.25 -18.47 4.12
N ASP A 114 28.54 -18.40 3.91
CA ASP A 114 29.49 -19.32 4.48
C ASP A 114 29.57 -19.11 6.00
N ALA A 115 29.43 -20.21 6.77
CA ALA A 115 29.43 -20.14 8.23
C ALA A 115 30.84 -19.83 8.80
N VAL A 116 31.88 -20.24 8.10
CA VAL A 116 33.28 -20.07 8.50
C VAL A 116 34.12 -19.81 7.25
N ILE A 117 34.96 -18.79 7.31
CA ILE A 117 35.96 -18.48 6.29
C ILE A 117 37.37 -18.66 6.87
N CYS A 118 38.31 -19.07 6.06
CA CYS A 118 39.72 -19.17 6.44
C CYS A 118 40.38 -17.79 6.49
N TYR A 119 41.58 -17.74 7.09
CA TYR A 119 42.41 -16.54 7.06
C TYR A 119 42.54 -15.99 5.63
N ASP A 120 42.32 -14.69 5.46
CA ASP A 120 42.35 -13.97 4.17
C ASP A 120 41.34 -14.49 3.12
N GLY A 121 40.25 -15.12 3.57
CA GLY A 121 39.18 -15.57 2.71
C GLY A 121 38.08 -14.50 2.55
N ASP A 122 37.38 -14.57 1.43
CA ASP A 122 36.20 -13.71 1.17
C ASP A 122 34.96 -14.30 1.85
N ALA A 123 34.16 -13.45 2.53
CA ALA A 123 32.84 -13.81 2.97
C ALA A 123 31.84 -13.61 1.82
N VAL A 124 31.19 -14.66 1.38
CA VAL A 124 30.20 -14.62 0.30
C VAL A 124 28.79 -14.68 0.87
N PHE A 125 27.96 -13.74 0.47
CA PHE A 125 26.55 -13.66 0.83
C PHE A 125 25.69 -13.73 -0.43
N ASP A 126 24.87 -14.76 -0.54
CA ASP A 126 23.85 -14.84 -1.58
C ASP A 126 22.58 -14.22 -1.09
N VAL A 127 22.17 -13.09 -1.69
CA VAL A 127 20.96 -12.35 -1.34
C VAL A 127 19.91 -12.57 -2.42
N THR A 128 18.76 -13.10 -2.02
CA THR A 128 17.63 -13.33 -2.92
C THR A 128 16.38 -12.65 -2.38
N THR A 129 15.49 -12.22 -3.27
CA THR A 129 14.18 -11.71 -2.86
C THR A 129 13.24 -12.88 -2.55
N VAL A 130 12.47 -12.77 -1.48
CA VAL A 130 11.38 -13.71 -1.15
C VAL A 130 10.10 -13.34 -1.88
N ASN A 131 9.94 -12.05 -2.18
CA ASN A 131 8.81 -11.56 -2.95
C ASN A 131 8.95 -11.89 -4.43
N THR A 132 7.86 -12.24 -5.09
CA THR A 132 7.86 -12.68 -6.50
C THR A 132 7.79 -11.54 -7.50
N ALA A 133 7.27 -10.37 -7.11
CA ALA A 133 7.12 -9.21 -7.98
C ALA A 133 7.07 -7.90 -7.20
N VAL A 134 7.32 -6.81 -7.91
CA VAL A 134 7.02 -5.44 -7.52
C VAL A 134 6.17 -4.80 -8.62
N SER A 135 5.49 -3.70 -8.33
CA SER A 135 4.72 -2.93 -9.32
C SER A 135 5.59 -2.50 -10.50
N ALA A 136 4.96 -2.21 -11.62
CA ALA A 136 5.66 -1.87 -12.86
C ALA A 136 6.64 -0.70 -12.67
N GLY A 137 7.91 -0.92 -13.02
CA GLY A 137 9.01 0.04 -12.84
C GLY A 137 9.66 0.05 -11.45
N GLY A 138 9.15 -0.74 -10.50
CA GLY A 138 9.76 -0.94 -9.19
C GLY A 138 11.08 -1.71 -9.27
N GLN A 139 11.95 -1.49 -8.29
CA GLN A 139 13.24 -2.18 -8.17
C GLN A 139 13.45 -2.64 -6.73
N TRP A 140 13.99 -3.85 -6.58
CA TRP A 140 14.44 -4.35 -5.30
C TRP A 140 15.76 -3.70 -4.91
N ARG A 141 15.85 -3.25 -3.67
CA ARG A 141 17.08 -2.73 -3.07
C ARG A 141 17.18 -3.20 -1.62
N TYR A 142 18.39 -3.32 -1.12
CA TYR A 142 18.67 -3.62 0.29
C TYR A 142 19.90 -2.87 0.74
N ASP A 143 19.95 -2.54 2.01
CA ASP A 143 21.13 -1.95 2.66
C ASP A 143 21.85 -3.04 3.44
N VAL A 144 23.17 -3.04 3.40
CA VAL A 144 24.03 -3.92 4.19
C VAL A 144 24.72 -3.07 5.26
N THR A 145 24.62 -3.48 6.52
CA THR A 145 25.39 -2.87 7.61
C THR A 145 26.36 -3.91 8.14
N GLU A 146 27.65 -3.59 8.09
CA GLU A 146 28.72 -4.40 8.63
C GLU A 146 29.13 -3.90 10.00
N THR A 147 29.27 -4.80 10.97
CA THR A 147 29.84 -4.52 12.29
C THR A 147 31.09 -5.35 12.47
N GLU A 148 32.24 -4.69 12.48
CA GLU A 148 33.53 -5.34 12.64
C GLU A 148 33.95 -5.43 14.11
N THR A 149 34.58 -6.55 14.47
CA THR A 149 35.24 -6.68 15.79
C THR A 149 36.67 -6.18 15.70
N ALA A 150 37.28 -5.81 16.82
CA ALA A 150 38.59 -5.17 16.88
C ALA A 150 39.77 -5.97 16.26
N LYS A 151 39.57 -7.25 15.90
CA LYS A 151 40.60 -8.12 15.30
C LYS A 151 40.28 -8.56 13.86
N VAL A 152 39.16 -8.07 13.31
CA VAL A 152 38.73 -8.36 11.95
C VAL A 152 38.73 -7.05 11.16
N THR A 153 39.36 -7.07 10.00
CA THR A 153 39.35 -5.91 9.06
C THR A 153 38.67 -6.34 7.77
N SER A 154 37.67 -5.60 7.33
CA SER A 154 37.05 -5.78 6.04
C SER A 154 37.61 -4.80 5.00
N LYS A 155 37.39 -5.09 3.72
CA LYS A 155 37.71 -4.15 2.64
C LYS A 155 36.74 -2.96 2.60
N VAL A 156 35.64 -3.01 3.35
CA VAL A 156 34.57 -2.01 3.34
C VAL A 156 34.66 -1.07 4.52
N GLY A 157 35.29 -1.47 5.63
CA GLY A 157 35.36 -0.67 6.84
C GLY A 157 36.65 -0.88 7.64
N SER A 158 36.75 -0.23 8.79
CA SER A 158 37.82 -0.43 9.76
C SER A 158 37.35 -1.29 10.92
N PRO A 159 38.25 -2.01 11.64
CA PRO A 159 37.88 -2.83 12.78
C PRO A 159 37.05 -2.05 13.82
N GLY A 160 35.91 -2.62 14.21
CA GLY A 160 34.97 -1.98 15.15
C GLY A 160 34.05 -0.92 14.57
N ALA A 161 34.11 -0.64 13.27
CA ALA A 161 33.20 0.28 12.60
C ALA A 161 31.89 -0.41 12.16
N ASN A 162 30.83 0.38 12.10
CA ASN A 162 29.60 0.01 11.42
C ASN A 162 29.58 0.67 10.04
N VAL A 163 29.48 -0.12 8.99
CA VAL A 163 29.47 0.35 7.60
C VAL A 163 28.13 0.03 6.98
N LYS A 164 27.50 1.05 6.36
CA LYS A 164 26.30 0.88 5.54
C LYS A 164 26.69 0.94 4.07
N ILE A 165 26.36 -0.12 3.33
CA ILE A 165 26.54 -0.20 1.87
C ILE A 165 25.19 0.09 1.22
N PRO A 166 25.09 1.15 0.40
CA PRO A 166 23.84 1.55 -0.24
C PRO A 166 23.42 0.59 -1.37
#